data_35615882e534f9652539a0e3efaf1fb7
#
_entry.id   35615882e534f9652539a0e3efaf1fb7
#
_cell.length_a   1.000
_cell.length_b   1.000
_cell.length_c   1.000
_cell.angle_alpha   90.00
_cell.angle_beta   90.00
_cell.angle_gamma   90.00
#
_symmetry.space_group_name_H-M   'P 1'
#
loop_
_entity.id
_entity.type
_entity.pdbx_description
1 polymer ?
#
loop_
_entity_poly.entity_id
_entity_poly.type
_entity_poly.pdbx_seq_one_letter_code
_entity_poly.pdbx_strand_id
1 'polypeptide(L)'
;ICHRVLKQRGISVHFAIDNDGTIYQFMDMNDVAYHAGGKTWNNKSIGVEIANAYYPKHQAWYKKNVGEERPIIDDAVVHGRKLDPFTGFYPQQIEALKALMKAVHNATGIPLQAPLSRSGDTNTTVSKKCADGKFEGFISHYHLKKTKIDCAGLDLKTILENIKNG
;
A
#
# COMPACT_ATOMS: atom_id res chain seq x y z
N ILE A 1 16.24 4.91 -2.97
CA ILE A 1 15.82 4.56 -4.36
C ILE A 1 14.42 5.06 -4.63
N CYS A 2 13.45 4.82 -3.76
CA CYS A 2 12.04 5.18 -3.93
C CYS A 2 11.85 6.68 -4.24
N HIS A 3 12.38 7.60 -3.43
CA HIS A 3 12.29 9.04 -3.66
C HIS A 3 12.76 9.48 -5.06
N ARG A 4 13.89 8.91 -5.56
CA ARG A 4 14.40 9.22 -6.91
C ARG A 4 13.41 8.80 -8.01
N VAL A 5 12.80 7.62 -7.87
CA VAL A 5 11.81 7.10 -8.83
C VAL A 5 10.55 7.97 -8.82
N LEU A 6 10.03 8.34 -7.65
CA LEU A 6 8.88 9.22 -7.52
C LEU A 6 9.12 10.56 -8.22
N LYS A 7 10.29 11.18 -7.96
CA LYS A 7 10.69 12.44 -8.60
C LYS A 7 10.80 12.33 -10.12
N GLN A 8 11.42 11.26 -10.64
CA GLN A 8 11.52 11.02 -12.08
C GLN A 8 10.16 10.83 -12.76
N ARG A 9 9.18 10.27 -12.05
CA ARG A 9 7.81 10.05 -12.55
C ARG A 9 6.89 11.25 -12.34
N GLY A 10 7.34 12.32 -11.71
CA GLY A 10 6.52 13.49 -11.39
C GLY A 10 5.36 13.18 -10.46
N ILE A 11 5.51 12.20 -9.56
CA ILE A 11 4.53 11.81 -8.55
C ILE A 11 5.08 12.06 -7.15
N SER A 12 4.20 12.22 -6.18
CA SER A 12 4.54 12.47 -4.78
C SER A 12 3.69 11.63 -3.85
N VAL A 13 4.22 11.34 -2.67
CA VAL A 13 3.51 10.66 -1.57
C VAL A 13 3.80 11.39 -0.26
N HIS A 14 2.95 11.22 0.73
CA HIS A 14 3.17 11.77 2.06
C HIS A 14 4.23 10.98 2.83
N PHE A 15 4.16 9.65 2.72
CA PHE A 15 5.07 8.73 3.40
C PHE A 15 5.66 7.68 2.45
N ALA A 16 6.86 7.23 2.77
CA ALA A 16 7.43 6.02 2.20
C ALA A 16 7.97 5.11 3.29
N ILE A 17 7.86 3.79 3.08
CA ILE A 17 8.40 2.75 3.96
C ILE A 17 9.51 2.03 3.21
N ASP A 18 10.74 2.09 3.71
CA ASP A 18 11.89 1.43 3.08
C ASP A 18 11.97 -0.06 3.47
N ASN A 19 12.90 -0.79 2.90
CA ASN A 19 13.06 -2.24 3.07
C ASN A 19 13.29 -2.66 4.53
N ASP A 20 13.96 -1.83 5.31
CA ASP A 20 14.26 -2.04 6.73
C ASP A 20 13.13 -1.62 7.68
N GLY A 21 12.00 -1.14 7.13
CA GLY A 21 10.87 -0.60 7.90
C GLY A 21 11.02 0.88 8.27
N THR A 22 12.09 1.56 7.87
CA THR A 22 12.22 3.01 8.10
C THR A 22 11.09 3.77 7.40
N ILE A 23 10.38 4.61 8.13
CA ILE A 23 9.31 5.47 7.62
C ILE A 23 9.88 6.86 7.33
N TYR A 24 9.73 7.32 6.12
CA TYR A 24 10.05 8.68 5.69
C TYR A 24 8.79 9.48 5.48
N GLN A 25 8.69 10.66 6.08
CA GLN A 25 7.66 11.64 5.76
C GLN A 25 8.23 12.66 4.77
N PHE A 26 7.61 12.79 3.60
CA PHE A 26 8.04 13.72 2.54
C PHE A 26 7.16 14.97 2.46
N MET A 27 5.91 14.88 2.92
CA MET A 27 4.95 15.98 2.85
C MET A 27 4.07 16.00 4.11
N ASP A 28 3.54 17.16 4.45
CA ASP A 28 2.49 17.28 5.45
C ASP A 28 1.23 16.57 4.97
N MET A 29 0.49 15.93 5.89
CA MET A 29 -0.75 15.20 5.55
C MET A 29 -1.87 16.13 5.05
N ASN A 30 -1.79 17.43 5.31
CA ASN A 30 -2.73 18.43 4.82
C ASN A 30 -2.41 18.92 3.40
N ASP A 31 -1.23 18.61 2.87
CA ASP A 31 -0.86 18.94 1.51
C ASP A 31 -1.45 17.95 0.50
N VAL A 32 -1.46 18.29 -0.78
CA VAL A 32 -1.96 17.42 -1.85
C VAL A 32 -0.80 16.67 -2.49
N ALA A 33 -0.75 15.36 -2.32
CA ALA A 33 0.21 14.50 -3.00
C ALA A 33 -0.37 13.89 -4.29
N TYR A 34 0.47 13.76 -5.33
CA TYR A 34 0.09 13.22 -6.64
C TYR A 34 0.41 11.72 -6.72
N HIS A 35 -0.43 10.86 -6.12
CA HIS A 35 -0.16 9.42 -5.97
C HIS A 35 -1.28 8.51 -6.50
N ALA A 36 -2.54 8.97 -6.50
CA ALA A 36 -3.69 8.10 -6.77
C ALA A 36 -4.20 8.17 -8.22
N GLY A 37 -3.53 8.95 -9.08
CA GLY A 37 -3.84 9.03 -10.50
C GLY A 37 -5.15 9.75 -10.84
N GLY A 38 -5.62 10.65 -9.96
CA GLY A 38 -6.78 11.49 -10.20
C GLY A 38 -6.98 12.55 -9.12
N LYS A 39 -7.41 13.76 -9.52
CA LYS A 39 -7.59 14.90 -8.62
C LYS A 39 -8.53 14.59 -7.45
N THR A 40 -9.61 13.84 -7.71
CA THR A 40 -10.59 13.46 -6.67
C THR A 40 -9.93 12.70 -5.52
N TRP A 41 -9.06 11.75 -5.82
CA TRP A 41 -8.40 10.93 -4.80
C TRP A 41 -7.20 11.64 -4.20
N ASN A 42 -6.39 12.32 -5.02
CA ASN A 42 -5.22 13.05 -4.53
C ASN A 42 -5.59 14.10 -3.47
N ASN A 43 -6.72 14.79 -3.65
CA ASN A 43 -7.19 15.83 -2.72
C ASN A 43 -7.85 15.28 -1.44
N LYS A 44 -8.06 13.97 -1.35
CA LYS A 44 -8.84 13.34 -0.27
C LYS A 44 -8.12 12.19 0.41
N SER A 45 -6.84 11.97 0.09
CA SER A 45 -6.13 10.82 0.63
C SER A 45 -4.67 11.10 0.95
N ILE A 46 -4.17 10.38 1.94
CA ILE A 46 -2.77 10.32 2.31
C ILE A 46 -2.13 9.16 1.53
N GLY A 47 -1.10 9.47 0.74
CA GLY A 47 -0.38 8.49 -0.05
C GLY A 47 0.79 7.88 0.70
N VAL A 48 0.88 6.55 0.68
CA VAL A 48 1.99 5.78 1.24
C VAL A 48 2.59 4.90 0.15
N GLU A 49 3.89 5.00 -0.07
CA GLU A 49 4.67 4.12 -0.93
C GLU A 49 5.41 3.10 -0.07
N ILE A 50 5.31 1.81 -0.38
CA ILE A 50 6.08 0.76 0.28
C ILE A 50 7.13 0.26 -0.72
N ALA A 51 8.42 0.41 -0.39
CA ALA A 51 9.51 0.04 -1.29
C ALA A 51 9.45 -1.45 -1.65
N ASN A 52 9.23 -1.73 -2.94
CA ASN A 52 9.18 -3.08 -3.48
C ASN A 52 9.40 -3.05 -5.00
N ALA A 53 10.29 -3.89 -5.53
CA ALA A 53 10.54 -3.98 -6.97
C ALA A 53 9.68 -5.04 -7.68
N TYR A 54 8.55 -5.44 -7.16
CA TYR A 54 7.54 -6.37 -7.71
C TYR A 54 8.07 -7.65 -8.40
N TYR A 55 9.01 -7.54 -9.36
CA TYR A 55 9.45 -8.68 -10.17
C TYR A 55 10.52 -9.54 -9.49
N PRO A 56 10.37 -10.89 -9.44
CA PRO A 56 11.33 -11.81 -8.81
C PRO A 56 12.76 -11.71 -9.36
N LYS A 57 12.94 -11.24 -10.60
CA LYS A 57 14.27 -11.03 -11.19
C LYS A 57 15.18 -10.09 -10.39
N HIS A 58 14.62 -9.33 -9.45
CA HIS A 58 15.38 -8.41 -8.59
C HIS A 58 15.85 -9.06 -7.28
N GLN A 59 15.56 -10.35 -7.02
CA GLN A 59 15.94 -11.03 -5.78
C GLN A 59 17.46 -10.98 -5.51
N ALA A 60 18.28 -11.21 -6.54
CA ALA A 60 19.72 -11.13 -6.40
C ALA A 60 20.21 -9.75 -5.91
N TRP A 61 19.55 -8.67 -6.34
CA TRP A 61 19.84 -7.33 -5.86
C TRP A 61 19.46 -7.18 -4.38
N TYR A 62 18.30 -7.68 -3.96
CA TYR A 62 17.88 -7.63 -2.57
C TYR A 62 18.83 -8.42 -1.68
N LYS A 63 19.17 -9.66 -2.05
CA LYS A 63 20.13 -10.47 -1.31
C LYS A 63 21.48 -9.78 -1.12
N LYS A 64 21.98 -9.11 -2.17
CA LYS A 64 23.26 -8.39 -2.14
C LYS A 64 23.19 -7.12 -1.31
N ASN A 65 22.10 -6.31 -1.38
CA ASN A 65 22.08 -4.95 -0.87
C ASN A 65 21.25 -4.80 0.42
N VAL A 66 20.35 -5.74 0.70
CA VAL A 66 19.50 -5.77 1.91
C VAL A 66 19.93 -6.91 2.85
N GLY A 67 20.60 -7.94 2.31
CA GLY A 67 21.07 -9.11 3.05
C GLY A 67 20.15 -10.33 2.95
N GLU A 68 18.93 -10.18 2.45
CA GLU A 68 17.95 -11.26 2.30
C GLU A 68 17.09 -11.08 1.06
N GLU A 69 16.54 -12.21 0.57
CA GLU A 69 15.55 -12.21 -0.50
C GLU A 69 14.17 -11.82 0.04
N ARG A 70 13.33 -11.23 -0.81
CA ARG A 70 11.93 -10.96 -0.45
C ARG A 70 11.08 -12.22 -0.45
N PRO A 71 10.03 -12.29 0.38
CA PRO A 71 9.01 -13.33 0.24
C PRO A 71 8.47 -13.35 -1.20
N ILE A 72 8.13 -14.53 -1.72
CA ILE A 72 7.42 -14.67 -3.00
C ILE A 72 5.95 -14.95 -2.71
N ILE A 73 5.08 -14.23 -3.40
CA ILE A 73 3.62 -14.42 -3.39
C ILE A 73 3.24 -15.02 -4.75
N ASP A 74 2.61 -16.18 -4.75
CA ASP A 74 2.28 -16.96 -5.96
C ASP A 74 0.80 -17.34 -6.08
N ASP A 75 -0.02 -16.92 -5.11
CA ASP A 75 -1.45 -17.26 -5.02
C ASP A 75 -2.38 -16.04 -5.08
N ALA A 76 -1.83 -14.84 -5.26
CA ALA A 76 -2.61 -13.61 -5.22
C ALA A 76 -3.58 -13.50 -6.40
N VAL A 77 -4.82 -13.12 -6.09
CA VAL A 77 -5.87 -12.84 -7.08
C VAL A 77 -6.30 -11.38 -6.97
N VAL A 78 -6.21 -10.63 -8.08
CA VAL A 78 -6.69 -9.24 -8.16
C VAL A 78 -7.60 -9.10 -9.36
N HIS A 79 -8.76 -8.47 -9.18
CA HIS A 79 -9.81 -8.34 -10.19
C HIS A 79 -10.29 -9.67 -10.79
N GLY A 80 -10.28 -10.75 -9.98
CA GLY A 80 -10.64 -12.10 -10.41
C GLY A 80 -9.58 -12.81 -11.27
N ARG A 81 -8.38 -12.23 -11.42
CA ARG A 81 -7.27 -12.79 -12.16
C ARG A 81 -6.14 -13.19 -11.21
N LYS A 82 -5.67 -14.42 -11.31
CA LYS A 82 -4.45 -14.88 -10.64
C LYS A 82 -3.26 -14.14 -11.24
N LEU A 83 -2.42 -13.58 -10.38
CA LEU A 83 -1.18 -12.90 -10.78
C LEU A 83 -0.04 -13.90 -10.92
N ASP A 84 0.92 -13.60 -11.80
CA ASP A 84 2.19 -14.30 -11.83
C ASP A 84 2.94 -14.09 -10.50
N PRO A 85 3.83 -15.01 -10.07
CA PRO A 85 4.59 -14.84 -8.84
C PRO A 85 5.33 -13.50 -8.78
N PHE A 86 5.24 -12.83 -7.64
CA PHE A 86 5.87 -11.53 -7.43
C PHE A 86 6.47 -11.42 -6.01
N THR A 87 7.34 -10.43 -5.80
CA THR A 87 7.95 -10.18 -4.51
C THR A 87 6.98 -9.52 -3.55
N GLY A 88 6.83 -10.09 -2.36
CA GLY A 88 6.04 -9.55 -1.25
C GLY A 88 6.80 -8.50 -0.44
N PHE A 89 6.24 -8.15 0.70
CA PHE A 89 6.81 -7.20 1.64
C PHE A 89 7.59 -7.92 2.76
N TYR A 90 8.65 -7.29 3.25
CA TYR A 90 9.35 -7.79 4.43
C TYR A 90 8.51 -7.64 5.70
N PRO A 91 8.65 -8.52 6.71
CA PRO A 91 7.93 -8.39 7.98
C PRO A 91 8.09 -7.03 8.63
N GLN A 92 9.29 -6.46 8.63
CA GLN A 92 9.57 -5.13 9.19
C GLN A 92 8.84 -4.00 8.45
N GLN A 93 8.59 -4.14 7.13
CA GLN A 93 7.75 -3.20 6.39
C GLN A 93 6.28 -3.28 6.80
N ILE A 94 5.78 -4.48 7.08
CA ILE A 94 4.40 -4.69 7.56
C ILE A 94 4.24 -4.11 8.98
N GLU A 95 5.21 -4.30 9.88
CA GLU A 95 5.17 -3.70 11.22
C GLU A 95 5.23 -2.17 11.16
N ALA A 96 6.09 -1.61 10.30
CA ALA A 96 6.16 -0.18 10.06
C ALA A 96 4.83 0.37 9.48
N LEU A 97 4.21 -0.36 8.55
CA LEU A 97 2.91 0.01 7.99
C LEU A 97 1.81 0.02 9.06
N LYS A 98 1.76 -0.96 9.94
CA LYS A 98 0.83 -1.00 11.09
C LYS A 98 1.01 0.21 12.00
N ALA A 99 2.26 0.52 12.37
CA ALA A 99 2.57 1.68 13.18
C ALA A 99 2.15 2.99 12.51
N LEU A 100 2.43 3.15 11.21
CA LEU A 100 2.03 4.32 10.43
C LEU A 100 0.50 4.44 10.33
N MET A 101 -0.21 3.36 10.04
CA MET A 101 -1.69 3.35 9.98
C MET A 101 -2.31 3.75 11.33
N LYS A 102 -1.77 3.24 12.45
CA LYS A 102 -2.21 3.60 13.81
C LYS A 102 -1.95 5.09 14.08
N ALA A 103 -0.79 5.61 13.71
CA ALA A 103 -0.44 7.02 13.87
C ALA A 103 -1.33 7.95 13.03
N VAL A 104 -1.58 7.59 11.77
CA VAL A 104 -2.48 8.33 10.87
C VAL A 104 -3.91 8.31 11.42
N HIS A 105 -4.42 7.17 11.86
CA HIS A 105 -5.73 7.06 12.52
C HIS A 105 -5.84 8.01 13.72
N ASN A 106 -4.86 7.99 14.61
CA ASN A 106 -4.86 8.82 15.82
C ASN A 106 -4.80 10.33 15.49
N ALA A 107 -4.04 10.71 14.46
CA ALA A 107 -3.87 12.10 14.08
C ALA A 107 -5.04 12.68 13.27
N THR A 108 -5.74 11.85 12.48
CA THR A 108 -6.73 12.33 11.49
C THR A 108 -8.15 11.84 11.75
N GLY A 109 -8.34 10.82 12.59
CA GLY A 109 -9.62 10.13 12.77
C GLY A 109 -10.03 9.20 11.63
N ILE A 110 -9.18 8.98 10.61
CA ILE A 110 -9.47 8.02 9.52
C ILE A 110 -9.75 6.64 10.14
N PRO A 111 -10.93 6.03 9.87
CA PRO A 111 -11.31 4.76 10.49
C PRO A 111 -10.36 3.60 10.14
N LEU A 112 -10.06 2.74 11.12
CA LEU A 112 -9.29 1.50 10.92
C LEU A 112 -10.16 0.45 10.20
N GLN A 113 -10.46 0.68 8.94
CA GLN A 113 -11.26 -0.20 8.10
C GLN A 113 -10.73 -0.24 6.66
N ALA A 114 -11.00 -1.33 5.96
CA ALA A 114 -10.70 -1.52 4.55
C ALA A 114 -11.93 -2.00 3.80
N PRO A 115 -11.99 -1.89 2.47
CA PRO A 115 -13.06 -2.50 1.69
C PRO A 115 -13.02 -4.02 1.83
N LEU A 116 -14.16 -4.60 2.26
CA LEU A 116 -14.31 -6.04 2.40
C LEU A 116 -15.16 -6.62 1.28
N SER A 117 -14.92 -7.88 0.94
CA SER A 117 -15.76 -8.69 0.07
C SER A 117 -17.03 -9.15 0.81
N ARG A 118 -17.93 -9.84 0.11
CA ARG A 118 -19.12 -10.41 0.73
C ARG A 118 -18.80 -11.52 1.75
N SER A 119 -17.67 -12.20 1.61
CA SER A 119 -17.16 -13.20 2.58
C SER A 119 -16.54 -12.59 3.84
N GLY A 120 -16.34 -11.26 3.85
CA GLY A 120 -15.70 -10.57 4.95
C GLY A 120 -14.16 -10.50 4.87
N ASP A 121 -13.57 -10.96 3.76
CA ASP A 121 -12.13 -10.87 3.51
C ASP A 121 -11.78 -9.54 2.84
N THR A 122 -10.49 -9.20 2.76
CA THR A 122 -10.03 -8.03 1.99
C THR A 122 -10.58 -8.09 0.56
N ASN A 123 -11.31 -7.08 0.13
CA ASN A 123 -11.76 -6.98 -1.27
C ASN A 123 -10.56 -6.75 -2.18
N THR A 124 -10.34 -7.63 -3.16
CA THR A 124 -9.22 -7.54 -4.12
C THR A 124 -9.63 -7.00 -5.49
N THR A 125 -10.76 -6.28 -5.57
CA THR A 125 -11.22 -5.66 -6.81
C THR A 125 -11.69 -4.22 -6.58
N VAL A 126 -12.12 -3.54 -7.64
CA VAL A 126 -12.63 -2.16 -7.54
C VAL A 126 -13.80 -2.11 -6.56
N SER A 127 -13.72 -1.19 -5.62
CA SER A 127 -14.82 -0.81 -4.75
C SER A 127 -15.48 0.46 -5.27
N LYS A 128 -16.79 0.41 -5.56
CA LYS A 128 -17.50 1.60 -6.05
C LYS A 128 -17.37 2.78 -5.08
N LYS A 129 -17.46 2.54 -3.77
CA LYS A 129 -17.29 3.61 -2.76
C LYS A 129 -15.89 4.24 -2.82
N CYS A 130 -14.84 3.43 -3.03
CA CYS A 130 -13.48 3.93 -3.16
C CYS A 130 -13.31 4.71 -4.48
N ALA A 131 -13.76 4.15 -5.59
CA ALA A 131 -13.69 4.78 -6.90
C ALA A 131 -14.44 6.13 -6.95
N ASP A 132 -15.54 6.24 -6.23
CA ASP A 132 -16.32 7.48 -6.10
C ASP A 132 -15.72 8.47 -5.07
N GLY A 133 -14.61 8.13 -4.38
CA GLY A 133 -14.01 8.96 -3.32
C GLY A 133 -14.90 9.13 -2.08
N LYS A 134 -15.72 8.12 -1.77
CA LYS A 134 -16.69 8.11 -0.67
C LYS A 134 -16.36 7.10 0.43
N PHE A 135 -15.27 6.39 0.31
CA PHE A 135 -14.82 5.44 1.32
C PHE A 135 -13.85 6.13 2.26
N GLU A 136 -14.07 5.99 3.56
CA GLU A 136 -13.16 6.43 4.60
C GLU A 136 -12.44 5.20 5.17
N GLY A 137 -11.11 5.22 5.23
CA GLY A 137 -10.28 4.10 5.70
C GLY A 137 -9.05 3.87 4.82
N PHE A 138 -8.50 2.66 4.91
CA PHE A 138 -7.27 2.27 4.24
C PHE A 138 -7.56 1.44 3.00
N ILE A 139 -6.97 1.81 1.87
CA ILE A 139 -7.26 1.20 0.56
C ILE A 139 -5.96 0.95 -0.22
N SER A 140 -6.03 0.06 -1.20
CA SER A 140 -5.01 -0.14 -2.23
C SER A 140 -5.47 0.46 -3.55
N HIS A 141 -4.54 0.72 -4.48
CA HIS A 141 -4.87 1.29 -5.80
C HIS A 141 -5.84 0.43 -6.61
N TYR A 142 -5.81 -0.90 -6.47
CA TYR A 142 -6.76 -1.79 -7.15
C TYR A 142 -8.22 -1.57 -6.71
N HIS A 143 -8.46 -0.95 -5.54
CA HIS A 143 -9.82 -0.54 -5.15
C HIS A 143 -10.35 0.64 -5.97
N LEU A 144 -9.45 1.42 -6.61
CA LEU A 144 -9.80 2.59 -7.39
C LEU A 144 -10.01 2.28 -8.88
N LYS A 145 -9.15 1.42 -9.46
CA LYS A 145 -9.12 1.17 -10.92
C LYS A 145 -8.76 -0.27 -11.25
N LYS A 146 -9.44 -0.86 -12.25
CA LYS A 146 -9.16 -2.21 -12.78
C LYS A 146 -7.77 -2.36 -13.42
N THR A 147 -7.13 -1.27 -13.81
CA THR A 147 -5.78 -1.27 -14.40
C THR A 147 -4.67 -1.30 -13.35
N LYS A 148 -5.02 -1.28 -12.06
CA LYS A 148 -4.07 -1.28 -10.95
C LYS A 148 -4.13 -2.61 -10.19
N ILE A 149 -2.96 -3.12 -9.82
CA ILE A 149 -2.81 -4.35 -9.02
C ILE A 149 -2.11 -4.09 -7.69
N ASP A 150 -1.55 -2.92 -7.49
CA ASP A 150 -0.82 -2.55 -6.28
C ASP A 150 -1.81 -2.11 -5.16
N CYS A 151 -1.65 -2.49 -3.90
CA CYS A 151 -0.59 -3.39 -3.40
C CYS A 151 -1.11 -4.84 -3.29
N ALA A 152 -0.99 -5.64 -4.34
CA ALA A 152 -1.34 -7.07 -4.27
C ALA A 152 -0.54 -7.77 -3.16
N GLY A 153 -1.15 -8.80 -2.55
CA GLY A 153 -0.53 -9.55 -1.46
C GLY A 153 -0.58 -8.89 -0.09
N LEU A 154 -1.15 -7.67 0.03
CA LEU A 154 -1.33 -7.00 1.31
C LEU A 154 -2.73 -7.29 1.85
N ASP A 155 -2.83 -8.08 2.93
CA ASP A 155 -4.10 -8.34 3.61
C ASP A 155 -4.43 -7.21 4.59
N LEU A 156 -5.10 -6.18 4.06
CA LEU A 156 -5.50 -5.00 4.83
C LEU A 156 -6.43 -5.33 6.01
N LYS A 157 -7.30 -6.33 5.87
CA LYS A 157 -8.19 -6.77 6.96
C LYS A 157 -7.38 -7.22 8.15
N THR A 158 -6.51 -8.23 7.96
CA THR A 158 -5.69 -8.79 9.04
C THR A 158 -4.77 -7.72 9.66
N ILE A 159 -4.17 -6.86 8.83
CA ILE A 159 -3.32 -5.75 9.33
C ILE A 159 -4.12 -4.83 10.26
N LEU A 160 -5.32 -4.40 9.85
CA LEU A 160 -6.15 -3.48 10.62
C LEU A 160 -6.76 -4.13 11.88
N GLU A 161 -7.09 -5.43 11.83
CA GLU A 161 -7.52 -6.20 13.00
C GLU A 161 -6.39 -6.28 14.04
N ASN A 162 -5.16 -6.54 13.61
CA ASN A 162 -4.01 -6.54 14.50
C ASN A 162 -3.77 -5.18 15.17
N ILE A 163 -3.99 -4.07 14.46
CA ILE A 163 -3.89 -2.72 15.04
C ILE A 163 -4.96 -2.48 16.11
N LYS A 164 -6.19 -2.97 15.89
CA LYS A 164 -7.30 -2.80 16.84
C LYS A 164 -7.13 -3.61 18.14
N ASN A 165 -6.47 -4.77 18.01
CA ASN A 165 -6.31 -5.73 19.10
C ASN A 165 -4.99 -5.55 19.91
N GLY A 166 -4.09 -4.71 19.43
CA GLY A 166 -2.80 -4.37 20.09
C GLY A 166 -2.74 -2.92 20.49
#